data_6701c9b4fc73a312ae4706a926fabc53
#
_entry.id   6701c9b4fc73a312ae4706a926fabc53
#
_cell.length_a   1.000
_cell.length_b   1.000
_cell.length_c   1.000
_cell.angle_alpha   90.00
_cell.angle_beta   90.00
_cell.angle_gamma   90.00
#
_symmetry.space_group_name_H-M   'P 1'
#
loop_
_entity.id
_entity.type
_entity.pdbx_description
1 polymer ?
#
loop_
_entity_poly.entity_id
_entity_poly.type
_entity_poly.pdbx_seq_one_letter_code
_entity_poly.pdbx_strand_id
1 'polypeptide(L)'
;MEIKEYQTYNEQEIIGLYQSVGWTNYTSCPEMLEKAYKNSLCILGAFEKEKLIGVVRVVGDGISIVFVQDILVLPEYQRQGVGSALMRAILKKYASVYQVELLTDSTEKSKAFYLSVGLVPVGELGCSAYIRMSAQ
;
A
#
# COMPACT_ATOMS: atom_id res chain seq x y z
N MET A 1 1.96 -15.88 -9.95
CA MET A 1 2.19 -14.76 -9.00
C MET A 1 2.12 -15.27 -7.57
N GLU A 2 3.03 -14.83 -6.75
CA GLU A 2 3.09 -15.20 -5.33
C GLU A 2 3.04 -13.95 -4.46
N ILE A 3 2.23 -13.96 -3.39
CA ILE A 3 2.18 -12.91 -2.39
C ILE A 3 2.88 -13.43 -1.14
N LYS A 4 3.91 -12.70 -0.67
CA LYS A 4 4.63 -13.07 0.54
C LYS A 4 5.22 -11.84 1.22
N GLU A 5 5.65 -11.98 2.46
CA GLU A 5 6.26 -10.88 3.19
C GLU A 5 7.53 -10.41 2.48
N TYR A 6 7.68 -9.08 2.40
CA TYR A 6 8.86 -8.44 1.84
C TYR A 6 9.80 -8.13 3.01
N GLN A 7 10.76 -9.01 3.27
CA GLN A 7 11.52 -8.99 4.50
C GLN A 7 12.84 -8.23 4.41
N THR A 8 13.46 -8.21 3.24
CA THR A 8 14.77 -7.58 3.06
C THR A 8 14.66 -6.41 2.10
N TYR A 9 14.86 -5.20 2.64
CA TYR A 9 14.78 -3.99 1.83
C TYR A 9 15.88 -3.97 0.77
N ASN A 10 15.49 -3.81 -0.48
CA ASN A 10 16.38 -3.63 -1.61
C ASN A 10 16.07 -2.29 -2.24
N GLU A 11 16.99 -1.32 -2.09
CA GLU A 11 16.73 0.05 -2.50
C GLU A 11 16.44 0.17 -4.00
N GLN A 12 17.23 -0.48 -4.84
CA GLN A 12 17.03 -0.40 -6.29
C GLN A 12 15.64 -0.90 -6.70
N GLU A 13 15.22 -2.02 -6.13
CA GLU A 13 13.95 -2.63 -6.43
C GLU A 13 12.77 -1.75 -5.98
N ILE A 14 12.86 -1.26 -4.74
CA ILE A 14 11.80 -0.41 -4.17
C ILE A 14 11.75 0.95 -4.84
N ILE A 15 12.90 1.62 -5.00
CA ILE A 15 12.92 2.93 -5.67
C ILE A 15 12.42 2.79 -7.10
N GLY A 16 12.83 1.74 -7.81
CA GLY A 16 12.36 1.48 -9.16
C GLY A 16 10.84 1.33 -9.24
N LEU A 17 10.27 0.62 -8.27
CA LEU A 17 8.82 0.43 -8.20
C LEU A 17 8.11 1.77 -7.98
N TYR A 18 8.56 2.58 -7.03
CA TYR A 18 7.94 3.88 -6.76
C TYR A 18 8.11 4.85 -7.93
N GLN A 19 9.29 4.85 -8.58
CA GLN A 19 9.50 5.68 -9.78
C GLN A 19 8.56 5.28 -10.91
N SER A 20 8.30 4.00 -11.06
CA SER A 20 7.47 3.50 -12.17
C SER A 20 6.03 4.01 -12.12
N VAL A 21 5.55 4.39 -10.94
CA VAL A 21 4.20 4.93 -10.77
C VAL A 21 4.22 6.45 -10.50
N GLY A 22 5.38 7.09 -10.61
CA GLY A 22 5.50 8.54 -10.52
C GLY A 22 5.47 9.12 -9.12
N TRP A 23 5.71 8.31 -8.08
CA TRP A 23 5.69 8.79 -6.69
C TRP A 23 7.04 9.38 -6.31
N THR A 24 7.34 10.55 -6.89
CA THR A 24 8.65 11.20 -6.75
C THR A 24 8.90 11.78 -5.36
N ASN A 25 7.85 12.04 -4.58
CA ASN A 25 7.99 12.49 -3.20
C ASN A 25 8.77 11.48 -2.35
N TYR A 26 8.64 10.18 -2.64
CA TYR A 26 9.42 9.16 -1.97
C TYR A 26 10.80 8.97 -2.61
N THR A 27 10.86 8.95 -3.94
CA THR A 27 12.12 8.64 -4.62
C THR A 27 13.15 9.76 -4.50
N SER A 28 12.71 11.00 -4.23
CA SER A 28 13.62 12.11 -3.93
C SER A 28 14.19 12.05 -2.52
N CYS A 29 13.66 11.18 -1.65
CA CYS A 29 14.12 11.03 -0.27
C CYS A 29 14.31 9.53 0.03
N PRO A 30 15.29 8.86 -0.60
CA PRO A 30 15.43 7.41 -0.45
C PRO A 30 15.73 6.95 0.98
N GLU A 31 16.42 7.80 1.77
CA GLU A 31 16.70 7.44 3.17
C GLU A 31 15.42 7.44 4.01
N MET A 32 14.51 8.36 3.75
CA MET A 32 13.21 8.38 4.43
C MET A 32 12.43 7.12 4.11
N LEU A 33 12.40 6.73 2.85
CA LEU A 33 11.66 5.54 2.41
C LEU A 33 12.21 4.28 3.08
N GLU A 34 13.54 4.14 3.13
CA GLU A 34 14.15 2.99 3.79
C GLU A 34 13.78 2.91 5.27
N LYS A 35 13.86 4.05 5.98
CA LYS A 35 13.46 4.10 7.39
C LYS A 35 11.99 3.77 7.57
N ALA A 36 11.14 4.27 6.67
CA ALA A 36 9.71 3.99 6.71
C ALA A 36 9.45 2.49 6.55
N TYR A 37 10.16 1.84 5.62
CA TYR A 37 10.02 0.40 5.43
C TYR A 37 10.40 -0.38 6.68
N LYS A 38 11.53 0.01 7.31
CA LYS A 38 12.00 -0.67 8.52
C LYS A 38 11.05 -0.53 9.70
N ASN A 39 10.25 0.54 9.72
CA ASN A 39 9.32 0.82 10.81
C ASN A 39 7.86 0.50 10.44
N SER A 40 7.63 -0.18 9.36
CA SER A 40 6.29 -0.58 8.94
C SER A 40 5.84 -1.80 9.74
N LEU A 41 4.52 -1.91 9.95
CA LEU A 41 3.94 -3.05 10.62
C LEU A 41 4.11 -4.31 9.77
N CYS A 42 3.83 -4.20 8.48
CA CYS A 42 3.94 -5.31 7.55
C CYS A 42 4.08 -4.78 6.13
N ILE A 43 4.87 -5.47 5.34
CA ILE A 43 4.99 -5.20 3.91
C ILE A 43 4.83 -6.54 3.20
N LEU A 44 3.86 -6.62 2.29
CA LEU A 44 3.67 -7.79 1.44
C LEU A 44 4.09 -7.43 0.02
N GLY A 45 4.87 -8.30 -0.59
CA GLY A 45 5.26 -8.16 -1.99
C GLY A 45 4.51 -9.15 -2.86
N ALA A 46 4.23 -8.73 -4.08
CA ALA A 46 3.76 -9.62 -5.13
C ALA A 46 4.93 -9.92 -6.05
N PHE A 47 5.15 -11.19 -6.33
CA PHE A 47 6.29 -11.64 -7.11
C PHE A 47 5.84 -12.47 -8.30
N GLU A 48 6.39 -12.15 -9.45
CA GLU A 48 6.28 -13.01 -10.62
C GLU A 48 7.64 -13.70 -10.78
N LYS A 49 7.67 -15.00 -10.47
CA LYS A 49 8.93 -15.72 -10.26
C LYS A 49 9.70 -15.03 -9.13
N GLU A 50 10.86 -14.45 -9.37
CA GLU A 50 11.59 -13.74 -8.32
C GLU A 50 11.55 -12.23 -8.46
N LYS A 51 10.77 -11.72 -9.44
CA LYS A 51 10.68 -10.29 -9.68
C LYS A 51 9.57 -9.68 -8.83
N LEU A 52 9.90 -8.63 -8.09
CA LEU A 52 8.90 -7.86 -7.35
C LEU A 52 8.07 -7.02 -8.33
N ILE A 53 6.78 -7.27 -8.39
CA ILE A 53 5.87 -6.59 -9.33
C ILE A 53 4.88 -5.67 -8.64
N GLY A 54 4.78 -5.75 -7.32
CA GLY A 54 3.89 -4.89 -6.55
C GLY A 54 4.16 -5.03 -5.08
N VAL A 55 3.66 -4.06 -4.30
CA VAL A 55 3.87 -4.05 -2.87
C VAL A 55 2.68 -3.38 -2.19
N VAL A 56 2.35 -3.83 -0.99
CA VAL A 56 1.47 -3.12 -0.07
C VAL A 56 2.19 -2.95 1.26
N ARG A 57 2.21 -1.72 1.77
CA ARG A 57 2.90 -1.38 3.02
C ARG A 57 1.87 -0.84 4.00
N VAL A 58 1.84 -1.41 5.19
CA VAL A 58 0.88 -1.00 6.22
C VAL A 58 1.60 -0.61 7.51
N VAL A 59 1.00 0.33 8.22
CA VAL A 59 1.47 0.81 9.53
C VAL A 59 0.30 0.75 10.51
N GLY A 60 0.59 0.86 11.80
CA GLY A 60 -0.42 0.81 12.84
C GLY A 60 -0.03 -0.13 13.95
N ASP A 61 -0.93 -0.32 14.91
CA ASP A 61 -0.65 -1.22 16.02
C ASP A 61 -1.04 -2.68 15.73
N GLY A 62 -1.76 -2.93 14.65
CA GLY A 62 -2.17 -4.28 14.28
C GLY A 62 -3.28 -4.84 15.17
N ILE A 63 -3.87 -4.02 16.04
CA ILE A 63 -4.90 -4.43 16.99
C ILE A 63 -6.16 -3.57 16.79
N SER A 64 -6.00 -2.26 16.97
CA SER A 64 -7.11 -1.31 16.78
C SER A 64 -7.12 -0.72 15.39
N ILE A 65 -5.96 -0.63 14.75
CA ILE A 65 -5.82 0.06 13.47
C ILE A 65 -4.71 -0.55 12.62
N VAL A 66 -5.00 -0.70 11.34
CA VAL A 66 -4.02 -0.92 10.29
C VAL A 66 -4.29 0.15 9.24
N PHE A 67 -3.28 0.93 8.91
CA PHE A 67 -3.36 1.96 7.87
C PHE A 67 -2.55 1.50 6.67
N VAL A 68 -3.21 1.38 5.52
CA VAL A 68 -2.54 1.03 4.27
C VAL A 68 -1.90 2.31 3.73
N GLN A 69 -0.60 2.42 3.90
CA GLN A 69 0.12 3.64 3.54
C GLN A 69 0.43 3.68 2.05
N ASP A 70 0.90 2.56 1.51
CA ASP A 70 1.27 2.47 0.10
C ASP A 70 0.75 1.17 -0.48
N ILE A 71 0.18 1.23 -1.67
CA ILE A 71 -0.09 0.07 -2.50
C ILE A 71 0.20 0.47 -3.94
N LEU A 72 1.10 -0.27 -4.58
CA LEU A 72 1.48 0.03 -5.95
C LEU A 72 1.89 -1.22 -6.70
N VAL A 73 1.68 -1.18 -8.01
CA VAL A 73 1.94 -2.28 -8.93
C VAL A 73 2.67 -1.71 -10.13
N LEU A 74 3.70 -2.41 -10.61
CA LEU A 74 4.41 -2.02 -11.82
C LEU A 74 3.39 -1.82 -12.96
N PRO A 75 3.54 -0.77 -13.78
CA PRO A 75 2.57 -0.47 -14.83
C PRO A 75 2.24 -1.65 -15.75
N GLU A 76 3.25 -2.44 -16.13
CA GLU A 76 3.07 -3.58 -17.03
C GLU A 76 2.30 -4.74 -16.40
N TYR A 77 2.12 -4.72 -15.08
CA TYR A 77 1.36 -5.74 -14.35
C TYR A 77 0.04 -5.24 -13.80
N GLN A 78 -0.31 -3.99 -14.08
CA GLN A 78 -1.60 -3.43 -13.66
C GLN A 78 -2.74 -4.07 -14.43
N ARG A 79 -3.96 -4.03 -13.87
CA ARG A 79 -5.18 -4.60 -14.44
C ARG A 79 -5.14 -6.12 -14.58
N GLN A 80 -4.28 -6.78 -13.80
CA GLN A 80 -4.16 -8.24 -13.79
C GLN A 80 -4.50 -8.82 -12.42
N GLY A 81 -5.10 -8.02 -11.55
CA GLY A 81 -5.52 -8.47 -10.23
C GLY A 81 -4.44 -8.45 -9.15
N VAL A 82 -3.26 -7.89 -9.44
CA VAL A 82 -2.17 -7.86 -8.45
C VAL A 82 -2.54 -6.98 -7.25
N GLY A 83 -3.07 -5.77 -7.51
CA GLY A 83 -3.48 -4.87 -6.44
C GLY A 83 -4.57 -5.48 -5.57
N SER A 84 -5.57 -6.12 -6.20
CA SER A 84 -6.64 -6.81 -5.47
C SER A 84 -6.08 -7.93 -4.60
N ALA A 85 -5.13 -8.70 -5.12
CA ALA A 85 -4.53 -9.81 -4.37
C ALA A 85 -3.77 -9.28 -3.15
N LEU A 86 -3.02 -8.16 -3.31
CA LEU A 86 -2.29 -7.53 -2.21
C LEU A 86 -3.27 -7.03 -1.13
N MET A 87 -4.32 -6.31 -1.54
CA MET A 87 -5.29 -5.80 -0.57
C MET A 87 -6.02 -6.93 0.16
N ARG A 88 -6.43 -7.96 -0.57
CA ARG A 88 -7.11 -9.08 0.06
C ARG A 88 -6.20 -9.83 1.03
N ALA A 89 -4.92 -9.94 0.72
CA ALA A 89 -3.95 -10.56 1.62
C ALA A 89 -3.84 -9.78 2.93
N ILE A 90 -3.79 -8.45 2.87
CA ILE A 90 -3.77 -7.59 4.06
C ILE A 90 -5.08 -7.73 4.85
N LEU A 91 -6.21 -7.66 4.18
CA LEU A 91 -7.51 -7.76 4.85
C LEU A 91 -7.69 -9.12 5.53
N LYS A 92 -7.16 -10.17 4.93
CA LYS A 92 -7.20 -11.50 5.53
C LYS A 92 -6.26 -11.61 6.72
N LYS A 93 -5.02 -11.11 6.57
CA LYS A 93 -4.03 -11.15 7.64
C LYS A 93 -4.51 -10.41 8.89
N TYR A 94 -5.19 -9.29 8.70
CA TYR A 94 -5.65 -8.42 9.77
C TYR A 94 -7.16 -8.46 9.95
N ALA A 95 -7.77 -9.61 9.72
CA ALA A 95 -9.23 -9.78 9.78
C ALA A 95 -9.82 -9.42 11.15
N SER A 96 -9.02 -9.52 12.22
CA SER A 96 -9.48 -9.22 13.58
C SER A 96 -9.21 -7.80 14.03
N VAL A 97 -8.53 -6.99 13.21
CA VAL A 97 -8.20 -5.62 13.57
C VAL A 97 -9.46 -4.76 13.51
N TYR A 98 -9.62 -3.87 14.49
CA TYR A 98 -10.84 -3.07 14.61
C TYR A 98 -11.10 -2.21 13.38
N GLN A 99 -10.05 -1.53 12.86
CA GLN A 99 -10.20 -0.68 11.67
C GLN A 99 -9.05 -0.90 10.69
N VAL A 100 -9.37 -0.94 9.39
CA VAL A 100 -8.39 -0.86 8.33
C VAL A 100 -8.74 0.39 7.52
N GLU A 101 -7.82 1.32 7.37
CA GLU A 101 -8.04 2.61 6.73
C GLU A 101 -6.96 2.90 5.71
N LEU A 102 -7.27 3.82 4.79
CA LEU A 102 -6.29 4.34 3.84
C LEU A 102 -6.75 5.68 3.29
N LEU A 103 -5.80 6.39 2.69
CA LEU A 103 -6.10 7.56 1.87
C LEU A 103 -5.76 7.23 0.42
N THR A 104 -6.55 7.71 -0.50
CA THR A 104 -6.32 7.50 -1.92
C THR A 104 -6.76 8.73 -2.70
N ASP A 105 -6.45 8.77 -3.99
CA ASP A 105 -6.96 9.85 -4.83
C ASP A 105 -8.48 9.76 -4.97
N SER A 106 -9.09 10.83 -5.47
CA SER A 106 -10.55 10.93 -5.55
C SER A 106 -11.12 10.48 -6.88
N THR A 107 -10.38 9.66 -7.64
CA THR A 107 -10.84 9.18 -8.94
C THR A 107 -11.91 8.10 -8.81
N GLU A 108 -12.77 7.99 -9.81
CA GLU A 108 -13.76 6.92 -9.86
C GLU A 108 -13.10 5.55 -9.95
N LYS A 109 -11.94 5.47 -10.59
CA LYS A 109 -11.19 4.22 -10.72
C LYS A 109 -10.75 3.70 -9.33
N SER A 110 -10.17 4.59 -8.51
CA SER A 110 -9.76 4.22 -7.15
C SER A 110 -10.96 3.86 -6.29
N LYS A 111 -12.04 4.61 -6.39
CA LYS A 111 -13.27 4.31 -5.66
C LYS A 111 -13.78 2.91 -6.02
N ALA A 112 -13.87 2.61 -7.30
CA ALA A 112 -14.32 1.29 -7.75
C ALA A 112 -13.42 0.18 -7.24
N PHE A 113 -12.10 0.40 -7.26
CA PHE A 113 -11.14 -0.58 -6.76
C PHE A 113 -11.38 -0.90 -5.28
N TYR A 114 -11.44 0.13 -4.43
CA TYR A 114 -11.57 -0.11 -3.00
C TYR A 114 -12.94 -0.66 -2.61
N LEU A 115 -14.01 -0.23 -3.30
CA LEU A 115 -15.32 -0.85 -3.11
C LEU A 115 -15.29 -2.34 -3.47
N SER A 116 -14.55 -2.70 -4.53
CA SER A 116 -14.49 -4.09 -4.98
C SER A 116 -13.81 -5.01 -3.97
N VAL A 117 -12.97 -4.48 -3.08
CA VAL A 117 -12.32 -5.27 -2.04
C VAL A 117 -13.00 -5.11 -0.67
N GLY A 118 -14.15 -4.44 -0.62
CA GLY A 118 -14.99 -4.39 0.57
C GLY A 118 -14.79 -3.20 1.48
N LEU A 119 -14.04 -2.17 1.05
CA LEU A 119 -13.91 -0.93 1.82
C LEU A 119 -14.97 0.08 1.37
N VAL A 120 -15.29 1.03 2.25
CA VAL A 120 -16.26 2.08 1.94
C VAL A 120 -15.64 3.45 2.21
N PRO A 121 -16.10 4.51 1.51
CA PRO A 121 -15.63 5.86 1.81
C PRO A 121 -16.00 6.24 3.26
N VAL A 122 -15.08 6.89 3.96
CA VAL A 122 -15.30 7.25 5.37
C VAL A 122 -16.50 8.19 5.54
N GLY A 123 -16.85 8.96 4.51
CA GLY A 123 -18.01 9.85 4.54
C GLY A 123 -19.34 9.12 4.78
N GLU A 124 -19.43 7.85 4.36
CA GLU A 124 -20.62 7.04 4.60
C GLU A 124 -20.81 6.72 6.08
N LEU A 125 -19.73 6.81 6.86
CA LEU A 125 -19.78 6.59 8.30
C LEU A 125 -19.77 7.90 9.09
N GLY A 126 -19.98 9.02 8.41
CA GLY A 126 -19.99 10.32 9.06
C GLY A 126 -18.60 10.85 9.43
N CYS A 127 -17.54 10.30 8.82
CA CYS A 127 -16.18 10.69 9.12
C CYS A 127 -15.57 11.51 7.99
N SER A 128 -14.54 12.30 8.33
CA SER A 128 -13.74 13.05 7.35
C SER A 128 -12.27 12.82 7.64
N ALA A 129 -11.43 12.95 6.62
CA ALA A 129 -10.00 12.79 6.77
C ALA A 129 -9.31 14.16 6.78
N TYR A 130 -8.32 14.33 7.65
CA TYR A 130 -7.53 15.56 7.74
C TYR A 130 -6.06 15.22 7.68
N ILE A 131 -5.27 16.09 7.05
CA ILE A 131 -3.85 15.84 6.86
C ILE A 131 -3.05 17.14 7.04
N ARG A 132 -1.86 17.02 7.58
CA ARG A 132 -0.86 18.08 7.53
C ARG A 132 0.39 17.49 6.89
N MET A 133 0.83 18.10 5.80
CA MET A 133 2.06 17.68 5.12
C MET A 133 3.24 18.42 5.70
N SER A 134 4.39 17.73 5.82
CA SER A 134 5.63 18.36 6.22
C SER A 134 6.11 19.32 5.12
N ALA A 135 6.70 20.43 5.54
CA ALA A 135 7.24 21.44 4.61
C ALA A 135 8.67 21.09 4.19
N GLN A 136 8.84 19.97 3.54
CA GLN A 136 10.18 19.53 3.08
C GLN A 136 10.47 19.97 1.67
#